data_38100cc678e2fbdf3b2c42753972b7d7
#
_entry.id   38100cc678e2fbdf3b2c42753972b7d7
#
_cell.length_a   1.000
_cell.length_b   1.000
_cell.length_c   1.000
_cell.angle_alpha   90.00
_cell.angle_beta   90.00
_cell.angle_gamma   90.00
#
_symmetry.space_group_name_H-M   'P 1'
#
loop_
_entity.id
_entity.type
_entity.pdbx_description
1 polymer ?
#
loop_
_entity_poly.entity_id
_entity_poly.type
_entity_poly.pdbx_seq_one_letter_code
_entity_poly.pdbx_strand_id
1 'polypeptide(L)'
;MDYRKESLRLHGEWKGKIEVNARAKVNDKDSLSLAYTPGVAEPCLAIKDDYKKSWELTRRWNMVAVITDGTAVLGLGDIGPEAGMPVMEGKCVLFKEFGDVDAFPLCVRTKYVDEFVETVYNISGSFGGINLEDISAPRCFEIEEKLKAKCDIPIFHDDQHGTAVVVSAALINATKLTGKKLSDCKAVINGSGAAGIAIAKLLMTLGLRDVILCDRTGAIYEGREKLNPSKEAIAKVTNREMTKGTLADAVKGTDIFIGVSAPGVLTTQMIKTMNSDPVVLAMANPTPEIMPDEAKAAGAKIVGTGRSDFPNQINNVVAFPGIFRGALDVRASQITENMKIAAAYAIASLVDDDKLSVDYILPYAFDERIKDTVAKAVADAAVKDGVARL
;
A
#
# COMPACT_ATOMS: atom_id res chain seq x y z
N MET A 1 -2.65 -14.04 24.72
CA MET A 1 -3.90 -13.23 24.63
C MET A 1 -4.69 -13.70 23.40
N ASP A 2 -6.00 -13.92 23.51
CA ASP A 2 -6.86 -14.21 22.34
C ASP A 2 -7.24 -12.86 21.69
N TYR A 3 -6.44 -12.43 20.72
CA TYR A 3 -6.64 -11.16 20.03
C TYR A 3 -8.01 -11.02 19.35
N ARG A 4 -8.66 -12.14 18.94
CA ARG A 4 -9.96 -12.10 18.27
C ARG A 4 -11.07 -11.69 19.23
N LYS A 5 -11.14 -12.34 20.40
CA LYS A 5 -12.13 -12.03 21.44
C LYS A 5 -11.88 -10.65 22.04
N GLU A 6 -10.62 -10.33 22.31
CA GLU A 6 -10.26 -9.05 22.90
C GLU A 6 -10.51 -7.87 21.95
N SER A 7 -10.21 -8.03 20.65
CA SER A 7 -10.55 -7.02 19.65
C SER A 7 -12.04 -6.73 19.58
N LEU A 8 -12.89 -7.79 19.57
CA LEU A 8 -14.35 -7.62 19.54
C LEU A 8 -14.85 -6.87 20.79
N ARG A 9 -14.34 -7.22 21.97
CA ARG A 9 -14.65 -6.55 23.24
C ARG A 9 -14.29 -5.07 23.20
N LEU A 10 -13.05 -4.76 22.80
CA LEU A 10 -12.55 -3.39 22.74
C LEU A 10 -13.30 -2.54 21.70
N HIS A 11 -13.66 -3.07 20.53
CA HIS A 11 -14.48 -2.35 19.56
C HIS A 11 -15.85 -1.97 20.12
N GLY A 12 -16.43 -2.83 20.95
CA GLY A 12 -17.67 -2.53 21.67
C GLY A 12 -17.52 -1.43 22.73
N GLU A 13 -16.37 -1.37 23.40
CA GLU A 13 -16.07 -0.34 24.41
C GLU A 13 -15.71 1.01 23.77
N TRP A 14 -14.88 0.99 22.72
CA TRP A 14 -14.48 2.21 21.99
C TRP A 14 -15.65 2.85 21.24
N LYS A 15 -16.63 2.07 20.80
CA LYS A 15 -17.76 2.53 19.94
C LYS A 15 -17.28 3.23 18.67
N GLY A 16 -16.18 2.75 18.09
CA GLY A 16 -15.41 3.36 17.01
C GLY A 16 -14.01 3.73 17.46
N LYS A 17 -13.06 3.80 16.53
CA LYS A 17 -11.64 4.05 16.80
C LYS A 17 -11.23 5.49 16.56
N ILE A 18 -12.08 6.29 15.96
CA ILE A 18 -11.82 7.70 15.61
C ILE A 18 -12.87 8.61 16.22
N GLU A 19 -12.45 9.84 16.48
CA GLU A 19 -13.33 10.93 16.87
C GLU A 19 -12.94 12.23 16.13
N VAL A 20 -13.84 13.18 16.07
CA VAL A 20 -13.58 14.50 15.48
C VAL A 20 -13.42 15.51 16.56
N ASN A 21 -12.23 16.12 16.65
CA ASN A 21 -11.90 17.15 17.62
C ASN A 21 -11.86 18.54 16.96
N ALA A 22 -12.52 19.51 17.61
CA ALA A 22 -12.47 20.89 17.15
C ALA A 22 -11.10 21.53 17.42
N ARG A 23 -10.49 22.13 16.40
CA ARG A 23 -9.26 22.92 16.52
C ARG A 23 -9.53 24.35 17.01
N ALA A 24 -10.66 24.93 16.58
CA ALA A 24 -11.10 26.24 17.05
C ALA A 24 -11.83 26.09 18.40
N LYS A 25 -11.46 26.88 19.37
CA LYS A 25 -12.18 26.95 20.66
C LYS A 25 -13.31 27.96 20.53
N VAL A 26 -14.53 27.56 20.87
CA VAL A 26 -15.73 28.40 20.85
C VAL A 26 -16.31 28.40 22.27
N ASN A 27 -16.02 29.45 23.04
CA ASN A 27 -16.39 29.54 24.46
C ASN A 27 -17.02 30.88 24.83
N ASP A 28 -17.16 31.81 23.87
CA ASP A 28 -17.81 33.11 24.06
C ASP A 28 -18.43 33.60 22.73
N LYS A 29 -19.09 34.76 22.77
CA LYS A 29 -19.78 35.35 21.62
C LYS A 29 -18.82 35.74 20.51
N ASP A 30 -17.63 36.22 20.84
CA ASP A 30 -16.65 36.70 19.89
C ASP A 30 -16.02 35.51 19.15
N SER A 31 -15.59 34.48 19.86
CA SER A 31 -15.07 33.25 19.28
C SER A 31 -16.11 32.52 18.41
N LEU A 32 -17.39 32.53 18.79
CA LEU A 32 -18.47 32.02 17.96
C LEU A 32 -18.62 32.84 16.67
N SER A 33 -18.58 34.16 16.76
CA SER A 33 -18.72 35.07 15.62
C SER A 33 -17.55 34.94 14.62
N LEU A 34 -16.36 34.66 15.14
CA LEU A 34 -15.17 34.41 14.30
C LEU A 34 -15.20 33.02 13.66
N ALA A 35 -15.58 31.98 14.41
CA ALA A 35 -15.58 30.61 13.92
C ALA A 35 -16.76 30.29 13.00
N TYR A 36 -17.88 31.02 13.13
CA TYR A 36 -19.10 30.82 12.36
C TYR A 36 -19.66 32.15 11.86
N THR A 37 -20.92 32.46 12.12
CA THR A 37 -21.58 33.67 11.59
C THR A 37 -21.35 34.88 12.52
N PRO A 38 -20.91 36.05 12.00
CA PRO A 38 -20.74 36.44 10.59
C PRO A 38 -19.36 36.22 10.00
N GLY A 39 -18.32 36.00 10.81
CA GLY A 39 -16.90 36.02 10.41
C GLY A 39 -16.53 35.00 9.32
N VAL A 40 -17.18 33.82 9.32
CA VAL A 40 -16.92 32.76 8.35
C VAL A 40 -17.19 33.13 6.89
N ALA A 41 -17.92 34.22 6.63
CA ALA A 41 -18.15 34.72 5.28
C ALA A 41 -16.84 35.12 4.57
N GLU A 42 -15.89 35.71 5.30
CA GLU A 42 -14.63 36.19 4.72
C GLU A 42 -13.74 35.07 4.14
N PRO A 43 -13.43 33.97 4.88
CA PRO A 43 -12.72 32.85 4.27
C PRO A 43 -13.50 32.19 3.13
N CYS A 44 -14.84 32.15 3.14
CA CYS A 44 -15.62 31.65 2.02
C CYS A 44 -15.43 32.51 0.77
N LEU A 45 -15.48 33.85 0.90
CA LEU A 45 -15.24 34.77 -0.21
C LEU A 45 -13.80 34.66 -0.73
N ALA A 46 -12.83 34.58 0.17
CA ALA A 46 -11.44 34.41 -0.18
C ALA A 46 -11.16 33.12 -1.01
N ILE A 47 -11.82 32.00 -0.64
CA ILE A 47 -11.73 30.73 -1.38
C ILE A 47 -12.49 30.81 -2.72
N LYS A 48 -13.63 31.49 -2.74
CA LYS A 48 -14.39 31.71 -3.99
C LYS A 48 -13.57 32.49 -5.02
N ASP A 49 -12.83 33.48 -4.57
CA ASP A 49 -11.98 34.32 -5.43
C ASP A 49 -10.70 33.61 -5.86
N ASP A 50 -10.11 32.79 -4.97
CA ASP A 50 -8.94 31.96 -5.23
C ASP A 50 -9.10 30.60 -4.55
N TYR A 51 -9.46 29.58 -5.33
CA TYR A 51 -9.67 28.21 -4.89
C TYR A 51 -8.44 27.62 -4.15
N LYS A 52 -7.22 28.05 -4.47
CA LYS A 52 -6.00 27.58 -3.80
C LYS A 52 -6.01 27.90 -2.31
N LYS A 53 -6.68 28.96 -1.88
CA LYS A 53 -6.86 29.29 -0.46
C LYS A 53 -7.62 28.25 0.35
N SER A 54 -8.34 27.32 -0.32
CA SER A 54 -8.96 26.18 0.38
C SER A 54 -7.96 25.32 1.12
N TRP A 55 -6.71 25.23 0.61
CA TRP A 55 -5.61 24.52 1.25
C TRP A 55 -5.03 25.25 2.48
N GLU A 56 -5.25 26.55 2.59
CA GLU A 56 -4.75 27.40 3.66
C GLU A 56 -5.80 27.65 4.76
N LEU A 57 -7.03 27.84 4.31
CA LEU A 57 -8.13 28.29 5.17
C LEU A 57 -9.06 27.15 5.65
N THR A 58 -8.83 25.92 5.19
CA THR A 58 -9.57 24.73 5.64
C THR A 58 -8.65 23.60 6.05
N ARG A 59 -9.21 22.55 6.66
CA ARG A 59 -8.43 21.33 7.01
C ARG A 59 -8.10 20.45 5.83
N ARG A 60 -8.56 20.78 4.63
CA ARG A 60 -8.31 20.05 3.39
C ARG A 60 -6.84 19.67 3.20
N TRP A 61 -5.91 20.57 3.54
CA TRP A 61 -4.46 20.36 3.37
C TRP A 61 -3.92 19.12 4.09
N ASN A 62 -4.58 18.67 5.17
CA ASN A 62 -4.14 17.53 5.98
C ASN A 62 -5.16 16.39 6.03
N MET A 63 -6.21 16.42 5.21
CA MET A 63 -7.30 15.46 5.30
C MET A 63 -7.27 14.46 4.13
N VAL A 64 -7.31 13.17 4.46
CA VAL A 64 -7.36 12.06 3.48
C VAL A 64 -8.66 11.29 3.66
N ALA A 65 -9.34 10.98 2.56
CA ALA A 65 -10.44 10.03 2.55
C ALA A 65 -9.90 8.60 2.42
N VAL A 66 -10.30 7.70 3.32
CA VAL A 66 -10.05 6.26 3.21
C VAL A 66 -11.33 5.62 2.69
N ILE A 67 -11.32 5.16 1.43
CA ILE A 67 -12.54 4.78 0.71
C ILE A 67 -12.50 3.31 0.31
N THR A 68 -13.59 2.60 0.61
CA THR A 68 -13.80 1.20 0.24
C THR A 68 -15.20 0.95 -0.30
N ASP A 69 -15.37 -0.13 -1.06
CA ASP A 69 -16.66 -0.76 -1.35
C ASP A 69 -16.84 -2.10 -0.63
N GLY A 70 -15.85 -2.50 0.16
CA GLY A 70 -15.89 -3.70 0.97
C GLY A 70 -15.81 -5.02 0.20
N THR A 71 -15.27 -5.00 -1.04
CA THR A 71 -15.25 -6.19 -1.92
C THR A 71 -14.01 -7.06 -1.79
N ALA A 72 -12.98 -6.63 -1.04
CA ALA A 72 -11.75 -7.40 -0.84
C ALA A 72 -11.17 -7.21 0.57
N VAL A 73 -12.01 -7.23 1.59
CA VAL A 73 -11.63 -6.93 2.98
C VAL A 73 -10.79 -8.05 3.57
N LEU A 74 -9.49 -7.77 3.80
CA LEU A 74 -8.53 -8.72 4.37
C LEU A 74 -8.61 -10.11 3.69
N GLY A 75 -8.58 -11.19 4.47
CA GLY A 75 -8.83 -12.58 4.00
C GLY A 75 -10.31 -12.97 3.95
N LEU A 76 -11.23 -12.04 4.24
CA LEU A 76 -12.68 -12.31 4.32
C LEU A 76 -13.38 -12.17 2.95
N GLY A 77 -12.75 -11.45 2.00
CA GLY A 77 -13.32 -11.22 0.68
C GLY A 77 -14.42 -10.16 0.65
N ASP A 78 -15.46 -10.40 -0.14
CA ASP A 78 -16.59 -9.47 -0.32
C ASP A 78 -17.59 -9.58 0.84
N ILE A 79 -17.43 -8.73 1.84
CA ILE A 79 -18.30 -8.65 3.03
C ILE A 79 -19.18 -7.40 3.05
N GLY A 80 -19.04 -6.55 2.03
CA GLY A 80 -19.78 -5.31 1.90
C GLY A 80 -19.18 -4.12 2.64
N PRO A 81 -19.59 -2.90 2.28
CA PRO A 81 -18.96 -1.66 2.74
C PRO A 81 -19.11 -1.44 4.25
N GLU A 82 -20.27 -1.70 4.84
CA GLU A 82 -20.51 -1.46 6.26
C GLU A 82 -19.68 -2.40 7.14
N ALA A 83 -19.53 -3.66 6.74
CA ALA A 83 -18.71 -4.63 7.45
C ALA A 83 -17.21 -4.33 7.29
N GLY A 84 -16.80 -3.57 6.28
CA GLY A 84 -15.44 -3.05 6.10
C GLY A 84 -15.10 -1.86 7.01
N MET A 85 -16.08 -1.16 7.58
CA MET A 85 -15.84 0.06 8.39
C MET A 85 -14.80 -0.11 9.50
N PRO A 86 -14.77 -1.20 10.29
CA PRO A 86 -13.74 -1.35 11.32
C PRO A 86 -12.31 -1.37 10.78
N VAL A 87 -12.10 -1.87 9.56
CA VAL A 87 -10.79 -1.85 8.90
C VAL A 87 -10.46 -0.43 8.45
N MET A 88 -11.43 0.28 7.87
CA MET A 88 -11.25 1.68 7.42
C MET A 88 -10.95 2.63 8.58
N GLU A 89 -11.64 2.49 9.71
CA GLU A 89 -11.29 3.23 10.94
C GLU A 89 -9.87 2.87 11.43
N GLY A 90 -9.50 1.60 11.39
CA GLY A 90 -8.13 1.18 11.71
C GLY A 90 -7.10 1.85 10.81
N LYS A 91 -7.35 1.93 9.51
CA LYS A 91 -6.49 2.63 8.56
C LYS A 91 -6.40 4.14 8.91
N CYS A 92 -7.50 4.77 9.30
CA CYS A 92 -7.50 6.17 9.73
C CYS A 92 -6.65 6.39 11.00
N VAL A 93 -6.71 5.49 11.98
CA VAL A 93 -5.83 5.51 13.16
C VAL A 93 -4.37 5.45 12.74
N LEU A 94 -4.00 4.54 11.83
CA LEU A 94 -2.62 4.41 11.36
C LEU A 94 -2.15 5.68 10.60
N PHE A 95 -3.01 6.30 9.81
CA PHE A 95 -2.71 7.60 9.18
C PHE A 95 -2.40 8.67 10.22
N LYS A 96 -3.17 8.72 11.31
CA LYS A 96 -2.96 9.73 12.37
C LYS A 96 -1.69 9.45 13.16
N GLU A 97 -1.53 8.22 13.66
CA GLU A 97 -0.42 7.85 14.54
C GLU A 97 0.94 7.90 13.83
N PHE A 98 1.01 7.39 12.60
CA PHE A 98 2.26 7.25 11.86
C PHE A 98 2.52 8.32 10.80
N GLY A 99 1.56 9.20 10.51
CA GLY A 99 1.68 10.23 9.48
C GLY A 99 1.27 11.63 9.93
N ASP A 100 0.64 11.75 11.09
CA ASP A 100 -0.08 12.97 11.53
C ASP A 100 -1.05 13.49 10.45
N VAL A 101 -1.68 12.58 9.73
CA VAL A 101 -2.70 12.85 8.71
C VAL A 101 -4.08 12.60 9.29
N ASP A 102 -4.99 13.55 9.14
CA ASP A 102 -6.38 13.39 9.55
C ASP A 102 -7.11 12.60 8.46
N ALA A 103 -7.38 11.34 8.74
CA ALA A 103 -8.06 10.48 7.78
C ALA A 103 -9.52 10.23 8.16
N PHE A 104 -10.38 10.11 7.15
CA PHE A 104 -11.81 9.92 7.32
C PHE A 104 -12.31 8.69 6.53
N PRO A 105 -13.00 7.72 7.20
CA PRO A 105 -13.44 6.49 6.55
C PRO A 105 -14.73 6.72 5.79
N LEU A 106 -14.80 6.25 4.54
CA LEU A 106 -15.98 6.34 3.68
C LEU A 106 -16.24 4.98 3.02
N CYS A 107 -17.41 4.41 3.30
CA CYS A 107 -17.86 3.13 2.75
C CYS A 107 -18.93 3.36 1.70
N VAL A 108 -18.66 3.01 0.44
CA VAL A 108 -19.52 3.29 -0.72
C VAL A 108 -20.30 2.05 -1.13
N ARG A 109 -21.64 2.14 -1.21
CA ARG A 109 -22.55 1.03 -1.48
C ARG A 109 -22.71 0.67 -2.95
N THR A 110 -21.71 0.85 -3.78
CA THR A 110 -21.79 0.49 -5.20
C THR A 110 -20.62 -0.36 -5.65
N LYS A 111 -20.91 -1.29 -6.56
CA LYS A 111 -19.91 -2.11 -7.25
C LYS A 111 -19.75 -1.69 -8.72
N TYR A 112 -20.48 -0.69 -9.17
CA TYR A 112 -20.36 -0.13 -10.51
C TYR A 112 -19.22 0.88 -10.52
N VAL A 113 -18.24 0.66 -11.42
CA VAL A 113 -17.01 1.46 -11.47
C VAL A 113 -17.32 2.95 -11.68
N ASP A 114 -18.16 3.29 -12.66
CA ASP A 114 -18.43 4.67 -12.99
C ASP A 114 -19.19 5.39 -11.86
N GLU A 115 -20.14 4.72 -11.21
CA GLU A 115 -20.87 5.27 -10.08
C GLU A 115 -19.95 5.49 -8.86
N PHE A 116 -19.04 4.55 -8.61
CA PHE A 116 -18.03 4.70 -7.56
C PHE A 116 -17.12 5.89 -7.84
N VAL A 117 -16.60 5.99 -9.08
CA VAL A 117 -15.71 7.07 -9.51
C VAL A 117 -16.40 8.44 -9.40
N GLU A 118 -17.66 8.56 -9.85
CA GLU A 118 -18.42 9.80 -9.73
C GLU A 118 -18.68 10.18 -8.26
N THR A 119 -19.05 9.21 -7.43
CA THR A 119 -19.25 9.44 -5.99
C THR A 119 -17.99 9.99 -5.34
N VAL A 120 -16.84 9.36 -5.59
CA VAL A 120 -15.57 9.78 -5.02
C VAL A 120 -15.11 11.12 -5.56
N TYR A 121 -15.26 11.35 -6.86
CA TYR A 121 -14.93 12.64 -7.47
C TYR A 121 -15.75 13.79 -6.87
N ASN A 122 -17.06 13.61 -6.71
CA ASN A 122 -17.95 14.64 -6.18
C ASN A 122 -17.62 15.09 -4.74
N ILE A 123 -17.01 14.20 -3.93
CA ILE A 123 -16.58 14.53 -2.56
C ILE A 123 -15.11 14.93 -2.45
N SER A 124 -14.33 14.73 -3.50
CA SER A 124 -12.86 14.90 -3.48
C SER A 124 -12.41 16.32 -3.12
N GLY A 125 -13.24 17.33 -3.36
CA GLY A 125 -12.98 18.72 -3.01
C GLY A 125 -12.78 18.98 -1.51
N SER A 126 -13.21 18.07 -0.65
CA SER A 126 -13.05 18.17 0.81
C SER A 126 -11.71 17.64 1.31
N PHE A 127 -10.93 16.97 0.46
CA PHE A 127 -9.75 16.22 0.86
C PHE A 127 -8.49 16.70 0.12
N GLY A 128 -7.34 16.47 0.76
CA GLY A 128 -6.02 16.67 0.19
C GLY A 128 -5.48 15.45 -0.54
N GLY A 129 -6.08 14.28 -0.33
CA GLY A 129 -5.74 13.03 -0.98
C GLY A 129 -6.79 11.94 -0.72
N ILE A 130 -6.74 10.87 -1.48
CA ILE A 130 -7.66 9.73 -1.37
C ILE A 130 -6.86 8.44 -1.32
N ASN A 131 -7.09 7.67 -0.27
CA ASN A 131 -6.62 6.29 -0.13
C ASN A 131 -7.76 5.34 -0.48
N LEU A 132 -7.61 4.57 -1.55
CA LEU A 132 -8.49 3.46 -1.88
C LEU A 132 -8.03 2.23 -1.10
N GLU A 133 -8.98 1.48 -0.53
CA GLU A 133 -8.69 0.35 0.33
C GLU A 133 -9.67 -0.79 0.09
N ASP A 134 -9.18 -2.05 0.13
CA ASP A 134 -10.02 -3.26 0.11
C ASP A 134 -11.01 -3.34 -1.08
N ILE A 135 -10.60 -2.85 -2.25
CA ILE A 135 -11.37 -2.92 -3.50
C ILE A 135 -10.83 -4.05 -4.37
N SER A 136 -11.71 -4.97 -4.79
CA SER A 136 -11.30 -6.16 -5.52
C SER A 136 -10.79 -5.89 -6.94
N ALA A 137 -9.74 -6.63 -7.33
CA ALA A 137 -9.31 -6.68 -8.73
C ALA A 137 -10.31 -7.49 -9.58
N PRO A 138 -10.50 -7.13 -10.88
CA PRO A 138 -9.76 -6.10 -11.62
C PRO A 138 -10.31 -4.67 -11.49
N ARG A 139 -11.46 -4.47 -10.82
CA ARG A 139 -12.13 -3.16 -10.73
C ARG A 139 -11.27 -2.08 -10.09
N CYS A 140 -10.47 -2.44 -9.08
CA CYS A 140 -9.60 -1.48 -8.39
C CYS A 140 -8.63 -0.76 -9.35
N PHE A 141 -8.16 -1.42 -10.40
CA PHE A 141 -7.28 -0.80 -11.40
C PHE A 141 -7.99 0.28 -12.20
N GLU A 142 -9.19 -0.03 -12.70
CA GLU A 142 -9.99 0.90 -13.48
C GLU A 142 -10.47 2.08 -12.64
N ILE A 143 -10.89 1.83 -11.39
CA ILE A 143 -11.30 2.87 -10.44
C ILE A 143 -10.14 3.85 -10.19
N GLU A 144 -8.96 3.32 -9.86
CA GLU A 144 -7.79 4.16 -9.60
C GLU A 144 -7.39 4.99 -10.82
N GLU A 145 -7.33 4.38 -12.00
CA GLU A 145 -6.98 5.07 -13.25
C GLU A 145 -7.97 6.21 -13.57
N LYS A 146 -9.28 5.94 -13.49
CA LYS A 146 -10.31 6.94 -13.75
C LYS A 146 -10.27 8.08 -12.73
N LEU A 147 -10.04 7.79 -11.46
CA LEU A 147 -9.92 8.82 -10.42
C LEU A 147 -8.66 9.66 -10.59
N LYS A 148 -7.51 9.06 -10.92
CA LYS A 148 -6.28 9.80 -11.23
C LYS A 148 -6.46 10.74 -12.44
N ALA A 149 -7.26 10.35 -13.42
CA ALA A 149 -7.56 11.20 -14.56
C ALA A 149 -8.52 12.35 -14.26
N LYS A 150 -9.40 12.19 -13.27
CA LYS A 150 -10.45 13.19 -12.91
C LYS A 150 -10.04 14.12 -11.79
N CYS A 151 -9.30 13.63 -10.79
CA CYS A 151 -8.94 14.38 -9.59
C CYS A 151 -7.59 15.06 -9.76
N ASP A 152 -7.46 16.22 -9.13
CA ASP A 152 -6.21 17.00 -9.07
C ASP A 152 -5.47 16.84 -7.73
N ILE A 153 -5.82 15.79 -6.98
CA ILE A 153 -5.22 15.40 -5.69
C ILE A 153 -4.68 13.97 -5.76
N PRO A 154 -3.74 13.58 -4.89
CA PRO A 154 -3.21 12.22 -4.85
C PRO A 154 -4.31 11.17 -4.69
N ILE A 155 -4.33 10.20 -5.59
CA ILE A 155 -5.13 8.97 -5.52
C ILE A 155 -4.17 7.80 -5.38
N PHE A 156 -4.35 6.97 -4.35
CA PHE A 156 -3.45 5.89 -4.03
C PHE A 156 -4.23 4.68 -3.53
N HIS A 157 -4.02 3.52 -4.14
CA HIS A 157 -4.61 2.26 -3.68
C HIS A 157 -3.56 1.50 -2.87
N ASP A 158 -3.74 1.45 -1.56
CA ASP A 158 -2.69 0.93 -0.66
C ASP A 158 -2.41 -0.56 -0.85
N ASP A 159 -3.42 -1.39 -1.09
CA ASP A 159 -3.23 -2.82 -1.36
C ASP A 159 -2.35 -3.08 -2.60
N GLN A 160 -2.34 -2.16 -3.56
CA GLN A 160 -1.45 -2.22 -4.71
C GLN A 160 -0.08 -1.64 -4.35
N HIS A 161 -0.05 -0.36 -4.04
CA HIS A 161 1.19 0.43 -4.04
C HIS A 161 1.90 0.41 -2.71
N GLY A 162 1.19 0.41 -1.58
CA GLY A 162 1.82 0.31 -0.25
C GLY A 162 2.57 -1.00 -0.09
N THR A 163 1.92 -2.10 -0.45
CA THR A 163 2.54 -3.43 -0.44
C THR A 163 3.74 -3.50 -1.38
N ALA A 164 3.63 -2.95 -2.60
CA ALA A 164 4.73 -2.93 -3.57
C ALA A 164 5.94 -2.14 -3.05
N VAL A 165 5.72 -1.00 -2.40
CA VAL A 165 6.79 -0.18 -1.80
C VAL A 165 7.52 -0.93 -0.69
N VAL A 166 6.80 -1.57 0.23
CA VAL A 166 7.41 -2.31 1.35
C VAL A 166 8.17 -3.53 0.86
N VAL A 167 7.61 -4.30 -0.08
CA VAL A 167 8.32 -5.43 -0.72
C VAL A 167 9.58 -4.95 -1.42
N SER A 168 9.53 -3.83 -2.12
CA SER A 168 10.70 -3.22 -2.76
C SER A 168 11.78 -2.84 -1.76
N ALA A 169 11.39 -2.22 -0.63
CA ALA A 169 12.32 -1.88 0.45
C ALA A 169 12.98 -3.13 1.06
N ALA A 170 12.19 -4.18 1.30
CA ALA A 170 12.71 -5.47 1.79
C ALA A 170 13.74 -6.07 0.83
N LEU A 171 13.46 -6.06 -0.47
CA LEU A 171 14.35 -6.63 -1.49
C LEU A 171 15.60 -5.80 -1.71
N ILE A 172 15.56 -4.47 -1.59
CA ILE A 172 16.75 -3.60 -1.61
C ILE A 172 17.75 -4.06 -0.54
N ASN A 173 17.30 -4.32 0.68
CA ASN A 173 18.15 -4.78 1.77
C ASN A 173 18.50 -6.28 1.67
N ALA A 174 17.55 -7.12 1.25
CA ALA A 174 17.80 -8.55 1.07
C ALA A 174 18.88 -8.83 0.01
N THR A 175 18.89 -8.06 -1.07
CA THR A 175 19.92 -8.21 -2.13
C THR A 175 21.31 -7.80 -1.64
N LYS A 176 21.43 -6.80 -0.75
CA LYS A 176 22.71 -6.48 -0.10
C LYS A 176 23.25 -7.67 0.69
N LEU A 177 22.40 -8.36 1.49
CA LEU A 177 22.78 -9.51 2.31
C LEU A 177 23.16 -10.76 1.50
N THR A 178 22.47 -10.98 0.38
CA THR A 178 22.76 -12.12 -0.50
C THR A 178 23.90 -11.85 -1.48
N GLY A 179 24.40 -10.60 -1.54
CA GLY A 179 25.42 -10.19 -2.51
C GLY A 179 24.94 -10.20 -3.97
N LYS A 180 23.65 -10.32 -4.20
CA LYS A 180 23.06 -10.34 -5.54
C LYS A 180 22.67 -8.92 -5.98
N LYS A 181 22.75 -8.65 -7.28
CA LYS A 181 22.15 -7.44 -7.85
C LYS A 181 20.72 -7.75 -8.26
N LEU A 182 19.79 -6.84 -7.98
CA LEU A 182 18.39 -7.02 -8.37
C LEU A 182 18.25 -7.25 -9.90
N SER A 183 19.11 -6.60 -10.69
CA SER A 183 19.17 -6.75 -12.14
C SER A 183 19.53 -8.17 -12.62
N ASP A 184 20.11 -8.99 -11.75
CA ASP A 184 20.51 -10.36 -12.08
C ASP A 184 19.50 -11.38 -11.52
N CYS A 185 18.60 -10.93 -10.64
CA CYS A 185 17.62 -11.79 -9.97
C CYS A 185 16.38 -12.04 -10.85
N LYS A 186 15.83 -13.24 -10.69
CA LYS A 186 14.54 -13.66 -11.21
C LYS A 186 13.60 -13.94 -10.06
N ALA A 187 12.38 -13.39 -10.11
CA ALA A 187 11.37 -13.56 -9.07
C ALA A 187 10.16 -14.34 -9.56
N VAL A 188 9.49 -15.05 -8.63
CA VAL A 188 8.13 -15.54 -8.80
C VAL A 188 7.21 -14.80 -7.84
N ILE A 189 6.09 -14.32 -8.35
CA ILE A 189 5.01 -13.73 -7.55
C ILE A 189 3.80 -14.66 -7.63
N ASN A 190 3.45 -15.31 -6.54
CA ASN A 190 2.26 -16.13 -6.46
C ASN A 190 1.08 -15.30 -5.94
N GLY A 191 0.12 -15.06 -6.82
CA GLY A 191 -0.98 -14.12 -6.63
C GLY A 191 -0.91 -13.00 -7.66
N SER A 192 -1.78 -13.03 -8.67
CA SER A 192 -1.85 -12.07 -9.77
C SER A 192 -3.04 -11.11 -9.64
N GLY A 193 -3.35 -10.76 -8.40
CA GLY A 193 -4.33 -9.74 -8.05
C GLY A 193 -3.71 -8.34 -7.98
N ALA A 194 -4.38 -7.44 -7.24
CA ALA A 194 -3.96 -6.05 -7.08
C ALA A 194 -2.51 -5.91 -6.62
N ALA A 195 -2.14 -6.53 -5.50
CA ALA A 195 -0.79 -6.49 -4.95
C ALA A 195 0.26 -7.10 -5.90
N GLY A 196 0.02 -8.32 -6.41
CA GLY A 196 1.01 -9.02 -7.23
C GLY A 196 1.38 -8.28 -8.51
N ILE A 197 0.39 -7.70 -9.21
CA ILE A 197 0.64 -6.90 -10.41
C ILE A 197 1.40 -5.61 -10.07
N ALA A 198 1.04 -4.93 -8.98
CA ALA A 198 1.73 -3.71 -8.56
C ALA A 198 3.18 -3.97 -8.13
N ILE A 199 3.41 -5.06 -7.36
CA ILE A 199 4.76 -5.49 -6.97
C ILE A 199 5.61 -5.77 -8.22
N ALA A 200 5.08 -6.55 -9.18
CA ALA A 200 5.80 -6.86 -10.41
C ALA A 200 6.23 -5.59 -11.16
N LYS A 201 5.31 -4.65 -11.36
CA LYS A 201 5.58 -3.39 -12.04
C LYS A 201 6.67 -2.57 -11.34
N LEU A 202 6.55 -2.39 -10.01
CA LEU A 202 7.49 -1.57 -9.26
C LEU A 202 8.89 -2.22 -9.22
N LEU A 203 8.99 -3.53 -9.02
CA LEU A 203 10.26 -4.25 -9.02
C LEU A 203 10.95 -4.23 -10.38
N MET A 204 10.19 -4.32 -11.48
CA MET A 204 10.74 -4.18 -12.82
C MET A 204 11.25 -2.75 -13.07
N THR A 205 10.56 -1.73 -12.57
CA THR A 205 11.04 -0.34 -12.63
C THR A 205 12.32 -0.14 -11.81
N LEU A 206 12.46 -0.87 -10.69
CA LEU A 206 13.70 -0.92 -9.90
C LEU A 206 14.83 -1.72 -10.55
N GLY A 207 14.57 -2.34 -11.69
CA GLY A 207 15.56 -3.06 -12.48
C GLY A 207 15.63 -4.57 -12.21
N LEU A 208 14.61 -5.19 -11.60
CA LEU A 208 14.54 -6.65 -11.52
C LEU A 208 14.60 -7.26 -12.92
N ARG A 209 15.45 -8.28 -13.10
CA ARG A 209 15.72 -8.90 -14.42
C ARG A 209 14.46 -9.44 -15.09
N ASP A 210 13.69 -10.25 -14.36
CA ASP A 210 12.44 -10.83 -14.81
C ASP A 210 11.58 -11.30 -13.64
N VAL A 211 10.27 -11.37 -13.87
CA VAL A 211 9.30 -11.86 -12.91
C VAL A 211 8.29 -12.78 -13.56
N ILE A 212 7.98 -13.90 -12.92
CA ILE A 212 6.90 -14.80 -13.31
C ILE A 212 5.75 -14.62 -12.33
N LEU A 213 4.60 -14.13 -12.79
CA LEU A 213 3.39 -14.15 -11.98
C LEU A 213 2.69 -15.51 -12.12
N CYS A 214 2.15 -16.00 -11.01
CA CYS A 214 1.35 -17.20 -10.98
C CYS A 214 -0.06 -16.92 -10.43
N ASP A 215 -1.05 -17.63 -10.95
CA ASP A 215 -2.38 -17.73 -10.38
C ASP A 215 -2.75 -19.19 -10.11
N ARG A 216 -4.03 -19.47 -9.79
CA ARG A 216 -4.50 -20.82 -9.47
C ARG A 216 -4.26 -21.86 -10.59
N THR A 217 -4.08 -21.41 -11.82
CA THR A 217 -3.85 -22.27 -12.96
C THR A 217 -2.37 -22.34 -13.37
N GLY A 218 -1.48 -21.67 -12.64
CA GLY A 218 -0.03 -21.69 -12.85
C GLY A 218 0.53 -20.39 -13.40
N ALA A 219 1.67 -20.49 -14.11
CA ALA A 219 2.41 -19.35 -14.61
C ALA A 219 1.62 -18.54 -15.65
N ILE A 220 1.71 -17.21 -15.53
CA ILE A 220 1.17 -16.27 -16.51
C ILE A 220 2.24 -15.98 -17.55
N TYR A 221 1.87 -16.11 -18.83
CA TYR A 221 2.72 -15.84 -19.98
C TYR A 221 1.90 -15.26 -21.13
N GLU A 222 2.54 -14.59 -22.04
CA GLU A 222 1.89 -14.00 -23.22
C GLU A 222 1.23 -15.09 -24.08
N GLY A 223 -0.04 -14.87 -24.44
CA GLY A 223 -0.84 -15.84 -25.20
C GLY A 223 -1.46 -16.97 -24.37
N ARG A 224 -1.37 -16.95 -23.02
CA ARG A 224 -2.13 -17.88 -22.18
C ARG A 224 -3.62 -17.57 -22.29
N GLU A 225 -4.42 -18.60 -22.48
CA GLU A 225 -5.88 -18.47 -22.57
C GLU A 225 -6.53 -18.01 -21.24
N LYS A 226 -7.69 -17.37 -21.35
CA LYS A 226 -8.56 -16.97 -20.23
C LYS A 226 -7.90 -16.00 -19.24
N LEU A 227 -6.99 -15.17 -19.70
CA LEU A 227 -6.49 -14.03 -18.92
C LEU A 227 -7.51 -12.89 -18.97
N ASN A 228 -7.63 -12.15 -17.86
CA ASN A 228 -8.33 -10.88 -17.86
C ASN A 228 -7.39 -9.77 -18.40
N PRO A 229 -7.92 -8.58 -18.78
CA PRO A 229 -7.11 -7.52 -19.39
C PRO A 229 -5.85 -7.13 -18.60
N SER A 230 -5.93 -7.08 -17.27
CA SER A 230 -4.78 -6.72 -16.41
C SER A 230 -3.68 -7.80 -16.47
N LYS A 231 -4.08 -9.08 -16.51
CA LYS A 231 -3.14 -10.20 -16.64
C LYS A 231 -2.57 -10.29 -18.06
N GLU A 232 -3.35 -9.98 -19.07
CA GLU A 232 -2.84 -9.90 -20.46
C GLU A 232 -1.80 -8.78 -20.59
N ALA A 233 -2.07 -7.62 -20.00
CA ALA A 233 -1.14 -6.50 -20.03
C ALA A 233 0.19 -6.83 -19.32
N ILE A 234 0.14 -7.45 -18.14
CA ILE A 234 1.36 -7.78 -17.40
C ILE A 234 2.13 -8.94 -18.06
N ALA A 235 1.44 -9.90 -18.70
CA ALA A 235 2.06 -11.02 -19.39
C ALA A 235 2.99 -10.59 -20.55
N LYS A 236 2.69 -9.44 -21.18
CA LYS A 236 3.50 -8.89 -22.28
C LYS A 236 4.88 -8.37 -21.85
N VAL A 237 5.04 -8.05 -20.57
CA VAL A 237 6.26 -7.40 -20.03
C VAL A 237 6.99 -8.27 -19.00
N THR A 238 6.43 -9.42 -18.64
CA THR A 238 6.96 -10.37 -17.64
C THR A 238 7.15 -11.74 -18.24
N ASN A 239 7.82 -12.66 -17.50
CA ASN A 239 8.03 -14.05 -17.92
C ASN A 239 8.66 -14.15 -19.32
N ARG A 240 9.77 -13.45 -19.53
CA ARG A 240 10.43 -13.32 -20.85
C ARG A 240 10.88 -14.66 -21.44
N GLU A 241 11.15 -15.65 -20.59
CA GLU A 241 11.53 -17.00 -21.00
C GLU A 241 10.32 -17.89 -21.32
N MET A 242 9.10 -17.36 -21.25
CA MET A 242 7.85 -18.06 -21.55
C MET A 242 7.69 -19.34 -20.71
N THR A 243 8.10 -19.30 -19.43
CA THR A 243 7.91 -20.42 -18.49
C THR A 243 6.43 -20.73 -18.37
N LYS A 244 6.08 -21.99 -18.55
CA LYS A 244 4.71 -22.52 -18.47
C LYS A 244 4.63 -23.55 -17.35
N GLY A 245 3.41 -23.93 -16.96
CA GLY A 245 3.18 -24.97 -15.97
C GLY A 245 2.73 -24.44 -14.63
N THR A 246 2.97 -25.21 -13.59
CA THR A 246 2.53 -24.97 -12.21
C THR A 246 3.42 -23.97 -11.49
N LEU A 247 3.07 -23.64 -10.24
CA LEU A 247 3.94 -22.85 -9.36
C LEU A 247 5.31 -23.52 -9.16
N ALA A 248 5.35 -24.86 -9.05
CA ALA A 248 6.60 -25.60 -8.88
C ALA A 248 7.53 -25.44 -10.09
N ASP A 249 6.97 -25.39 -11.29
CA ASP A 249 7.74 -25.15 -12.51
C ASP A 249 8.28 -23.72 -12.56
N ALA A 250 7.47 -22.74 -12.13
CA ALA A 250 7.84 -21.34 -12.13
C ALA A 250 8.94 -21.00 -11.11
N VAL A 251 8.91 -21.61 -9.92
CA VAL A 251 9.87 -21.35 -8.82
C VAL A 251 11.26 -21.90 -9.11
N LYS A 252 11.36 -22.92 -9.95
CA LYS A 252 12.65 -23.57 -10.25
C LYS A 252 13.66 -22.59 -10.85
N GLY A 253 14.85 -22.50 -10.21
CA GLY A 253 15.93 -21.63 -10.68
C GLY A 253 15.65 -20.13 -10.51
N THR A 254 14.79 -19.75 -9.58
CA THR A 254 14.54 -18.34 -9.22
C THR A 254 15.23 -17.94 -7.92
N ASP A 255 15.45 -16.66 -7.72
CA ASP A 255 16.15 -16.09 -6.56
C ASP A 255 15.19 -15.61 -5.47
N ILE A 256 13.99 -15.21 -5.88
CA ILE A 256 13.03 -14.52 -5.03
C ILE A 256 11.65 -15.16 -5.22
N PHE A 257 10.99 -15.51 -4.11
CA PHE A 257 9.58 -15.86 -4.07
C PHE A 257 8.81 -14.78 -3.29
N ILE A 258 7.70 -14.33 -3.86
CA ILE A 258 6.78 -13.36 -3.24
C ILE A 258 5.39 -13.96 -3.26
N GLY A 259 4.81 -14.21 -2.08
CA GLY A 259 3.47 -14.75 -1.92
C GLY A 259 2.48 -13.67 -1.51
N VAL A 260 1.42 -13.48 -2.30
CA VAL A 260 0.25 -12.63 -2.03
C VAL A 260 -1.03 -13.39 -2.40
N SER A 261 -1.15 -14.62 -1.94
CA SER A 261 -2.14 -15.57 -2.45
C SER A 261 -2.89 -16.31 -1.35
N ALA A 262 -2.54 -17.56 -1.10
CA ALA A 262 -3.25 -18.45 -0.20
C ALA A 262 -2.27 -19.23 0.71
N PRO A 263 -2.73 -19.66 1.89
CA PRO A 263 -1.92 -20.43 2.83
C PRO A 263 -1.36 -21.73 2.22
N GLY A 264 -0.12 -22.08 2.59
CA GLY A 264 0.46 -23.40 2.38
C GLY A 264 0.73 -23.79 0.92
N VAL A 265 0.73 -22.84 -0.02
CA VAL A 265 0.94 -23.14 -1.45
C VAL A 265 2.40 -23.29 -1.85
N LEU A 266 3.34 -22.75 -1.06
CA LEU A 266 4.77 -22.93 -1.26
C LEU A 266 5.27 -24.09 -0.39
N THR A 267 5.89 -25.08 -1.02
CA THR A 267 6.42 -26.26 -0.31
C THR A 267 7.91 -26.17 -0.09
N THR A 268 8.42 -26.91 0.91
CA THR A 268 9.87 -27.03 1.16
C THR A 268 10.61 -27.59 -0.06
N GLN A 269 9.97 -28.49 -0.83
CA GLN A 269 10.55 -29.03 -2.05
C GLN A 269 10.70 -27.98 -3.15
N MET A 270 9.75 -27.05 -3.28
CA MET A 270 9.87 -25.93 -4.23
C MET A 270 11.06 -25.04 -3.87
N ILE A 271 11.23 -24.68 -2.59
CA ILE A 271 12.38 -23.84 -2.14
C ILE A 271 13.71 -24.48 -2.50
N LYS A 272 13.84 -25.81 -2.33
CA LYS A 272 15.07 -26.55 -2.69
C LYS A 272 15.41 -26.51 -4.18
N THR A 273 14.48 -26.13 -5.05
CA THR A 273 14.71 -25.96 -6.50
C THR A 273 15.09 -24.53 -6.88
N MET A 274 15.02 -23.58 -5.95
CA MET A 274 15.44 -22.19 -6.16
C MET A 274 16.97 -22.09 -6.26
N ASN A 275 17.45 -20.94 -6.71
CA ASN A 275 18.88 -20.64 -6.71
C ASN A 275 19.44 -20.57 -5.28
N SER A 276 20.77 -20.51 -5.13
CA SER A 276 21.44 -20.34 -3.83
C SER A 276 20.96 -19.07 -3.11
N ASP A 277 20.91 -19.13 -1.79
CA ASP A 277 20.49 -18.01 -0.92
C ASP A 277 19.16 -17.36 -1.32
N PRO A 278 18.06 -18.14 -1.47
CA PRO A 278 16.80 -17.59 -1.93
C PRO A 278 16.12 -16.71 -0.86
N VAL A 279 15.42 -15.69 -1.35
CA VAL A 279 14.58 -14.79 -0.53
C VAL A 279 13.13 -15.21 -0.66
N VAL A 280 12.46 -15.44 0.47
CA VAL A 280 11.05 -15.88 0.51
C VAL A 280 10.23 -14.86 1.31
N LEU A 281 9.35 -14.14 0.62
CA LEU A 281 8.41 -13.20 1.23
C LEU A 281 6.99 -13.78 1.13
N ALA A 282 6.53 -14.45 2.19
CA ALA A 282 5.24 -15.15 2.24
C ALA A 282 4.22 -14.32 3.02
N MET A 283 3.38 -13.54 2.32
CA MET A 283 2.59 -12.47 2.93
C MET A 283 1.10 -12.78 3.08
N ALA A 284 0.62 -13.98 2.72
CA ALA A 284 -0.77 -14.36 2.95
C ALA A 284 -1.12 -14.30 4.44
N ASN A 285 -2.28 -13.75 4.75
CA ASN A 285 -2.81 -13.59 6.11
C ASN A 285 -4.14 -14.34 6.29
N PRO A 286 -4.40 -14.95 7.46
CA PRO A 286 -3.56 -15.00 8.68
C PRO A 286 -2.45 -16.06 8.65
N THR A 287 -2.47 -16.96 7.68
CA THR A 287 -1.46 -18.01 7.52
C THR A 287 -0.68 -17.77 6.22
N PRO A 288 0.66 -17.72 6.27
CA PRO A 288 1.47 -17.48 5.08
C PRO A 288 1.49 -18.66 4.11
N GLU A 289 2.01 -18.45 2.91
CA GLU A 289 2.20 -19.48 1.88
C GLU A 289 3.11 -20.63 2.31
N ILE A 290 4.02 -20.36 3.23
CA ILE A 290 4.84 -21.32 3.98
C ILE A 290 5.20 -20.70 5.33
N MET A 291 5.31 -21.52 6.37
CA MET A 291 5.77 -21.06 7.68
C MET A 291 7.26 -20.70 7.65
N PRO A 292 7.71 -19.62 8.34
CA PRO A 292 9.09 -19.14 8.30
C PRO A 292 10.13 -20.22 8.66
N ASP A 293 9.85 -21.02 9.69
CA ASP A 293 10.75 -22.07 10.14
C ASP A 293 10.91 -23.18 9.09
N GLU A 294 9.80 -23.54 8.40
CA GLU A 294 9.83 -24.50 7.30
C GLU A 294 10.61 -23.96 6.09
N ALA A 295 10.42 -22.67 5.76
CA ALA A 295 11.15 -22.03 4.68
C ALA A 295 12.66 -21.97 4.96
N LYS A 296 13.07 -21.58 6.18
CA LYS A 296 14.46 -21.57 6.62
C LYS A 296 15.06 -22.98 6.60
N ALA A 297 14.35 -23.97 7.11
CA ALA A 297 14.79 -25.39 7.10
C ALA A 297 14.94 -25.94 5.68
N ALA A 298 14.17 -25.43 4.71
CA ALA A 298 14.28 -25.78 3.30
C ALA A 298 15.44 -25.09 2.56
N GLY A 299 16.13 -24.12 3.20
CA GLY A 299 17.28 -23.43 2.64
C GLY A 299 17.04 -21.97 2.27
N ALA A 300 15.89 -21.40 2.60
CA ALA A 300 15.65 -19.96 2.41
C ALA A 300 16.64 -19.15 3.29
N LYS A 301 17.36 -18.23 2.65
CA LYS A 301 18.34 -17.37 3.34
C LYS A 301 17.65 -16.28 4.14
N ILE A 302 16.67 -15.65 3.56
CA ILE A 302 15.90 -14.56 4.15
C ILE A 302 14.42 -14.90 4.02
N VAL A 303 13.69 -14.79 5.12
CA VAL A 303 12.24 -15.01 5.15
C VAL A 303 11.56 -13.80 5.76
N GLY A 304 10.52 -13.29 5.08
CA GLY A 304 9.62 -12.27 5.58
C GLY A 304 8.17 -12.69 5.45
N THR A 305 7.31 -12.17 6.33
CA THR A 305 5.86 -12.45 6.33
C THR A 305 5.04 -11.19 6.61
N GLY A 306 3.73 -11.25 6.38
CA GLY A 306 2.80 -10.19 6.81
C GLY A 306 2.53 -10.18 8.32
N ARG A 307 2.99 -11.18 9.07
CA ARG A 307 2.70 -11.36 10.50
C ARG A 307 3.70 -10.61 11.39
N SER A 308 3.18 -10.00 12.45
CA SER A 308 3.99 -9.23 13.42
C SER A 308 4.73 -10.11 14.45
N ASP A 309 4.41 -11.38 14.54
CA ASP A 309 5.02 -12.33 15.47
C ASP A 309 6.26 -13.05 14.89
N PHE A 310 6.67 -12.68 13.68
CA PHE A 310 7.90 -13.17 13.04
C PHE A 310 8.82 -12.02 12.63
N PRO A 311 10.13 -12.27 12.48
CA PRO A 311 11.07 -11.31 11.91
C PRO A 311 10.67 -10.86 10.49
N ASN A 312 11.17 -9.69 10.07
CA ASN A 312 10.94 -9.15 8.73
C ASN A 312 9.46 -9.01 8.39
N GLN A 313 8.68 -8.39 9.29
CA GLN A 313 7.28 -8.11 9.01
C GLN A 313 7.14 -7.21 7.78
N ILE A 314 6.45 -7.69 6.76
CA ILE A 314 6.08 -6.91 5.58
C ILE A 314 4.71 -6.27 5.86
N ASN A 315 4.70 -5.00 6.22
CA ASN A 315 3.49 -4.28 6.58
C ASN A 315 3.51 -2.89 5.94
N ASN A 316 2.46 -2.56 5.17
CA ASN A 316 2.33 -1.29 4.47
C ASN A 316 2.22 -0.07 5.39
N VAL A 317 2.01 -0.26 6.70
CA VAL A 317 2.05 0.82 7.70
C VAL A 317 3.37 1.61 7.72
N VAL A 318 4.48 0.99 7.31
CA VAL A 318 5.78 1.68 7.21
C VAL A 318 5.89 2.54 5.94
N ALA A 319 4.91 2.48 5.03
CA ALA A 319 4.94 3.18 3.75
C ALA A 319 3.86 4.28 3.62
N PHE A 320 2.56 3.89 3.61
CA PHE A 320 1.50 4.80 3.19
C PHE A 320 1.38 6.08 4.04
N PRO A 321 1.59 6.08 5.38
CA PRO A 321 1.43 7.30 6.15
C PRO A 321 2.49 8.35 5.76
N GLY A 322 3.74 7.92 5.62
CA GLY A 322 4.85 8.77 5.18
C GLY A 322 4.71 9.24 3.73
N ILE A 323 4.20 8.37 2.83
CA ILE A 323 3.93 8.71 1.44
C ILE A 323 2.89 9.84 1.35
N PHE A 324 1.76 9.70 2.04
CA PHE A 324 0.74 10.75 2.06
C PHE A 324 1.23 12.01 2.77
N ARG A 325 1.99 11.89 3.87
CA ARG A 325 2.58 13.05 4.54
C ARG A 325 3.45 13.86 3.59
N GLY A 326 4.36 13.21 2.88
CA GLY A 326 5.22 13.89 1.92
C GLY A 326 4.46 14.49 0.73
N ALA A 327 3.45 13.78 0.21
CA ALA A 327 2.61 14.29 -0.87
C ALA A 327 1.78 15.52 -0.45
N LEU A 328 1.21 15.49 0.77
CA LEU A 328 0.43 16.60 1.32
C LEU A 328 1.30 17.82 1.63
N ASP A 329 2.51 17.63 2.14
CA ASP A 329 3.43 18.72 2.52
C ASP A 329 3.78 19.62 1.33
N VAL A 330 3.87 19.06 0.14
CA VAL A 330 4.17 19.80 -1.09
C VAL A 330 2.93 19.99 -1.98
N ARG A 331 1.74 19.69 -1.47
CA ARG A 331 0.46 19.75 -2.23
C ARG A 331 0.58 19.05 -3.58
N ALA A 332 1.16 17.85 -3.61
CA ALA A 332 1.34 17.10 -4.84
C ALA A 332 0.00 16.85 -5.55
N SER A 333 0.00 16.90 -6.87
CA SER A 333 -1.19 16.60 -7.68
C SER A 333 -1.44 15.10 -7.81
N GLN A 334 -0.40 14.30 -7.64
CA GLN A 334 -0.45 12.84 -7.75
C GLN A 334 0.72 12.21 -7.00
N ILE A 335 0.65 10.89 -6.76
CA ILE A 335 1.78 10.08 -6.30
C ILE A 335 2.34 9.34 -7.51
N THR A 336 3.56 9.71 -7.93
CA THR A 336 4.25 9.16 -9.10
C THR A 336 4.97 7.86 -8.79
N GLU A 337 5.44 7.14 -9.83
CA GLU A 337 6.30 5.98 -9.66
C GLU A 337 7.62 6.34 -8.95
N ASN A 338 8.23 7.49 -9.29
CA ASN A 338 9.46 7.94 -8.64
C ASN A 338 9.25 8.23 -7.15
N MET A 339 8.11 8.78 -6.75
CA MET A 339 7.78 8.98 -5.34
C MET A 339 7.67 7.64 -4.59
N LYS A 340 7.10 6.61 -5.20
CA LYS A 340 7.02 5.25 -4.62
C LYS A 340 8.41 4.60 -4.51
N ILE A 341 9.25 4.76 -5.51
CA ILE A 341 10.64 4.30 -5.49
C ILE A 341 11.44 5.03 -4.41
N ALA A 342 11.28 6.35 -4.30
CA ALA A 342 11.93 7.14 -3.26
C ALA A 342 11.51 6.68 -1.85
N ALA A 343 10.22 6.38 -1.64
CA ALA A 343 9.73 5.80 -0.40
C ALA A 343 10.36 4.44 -0.09
N ALA A 344 10.50 3.55 -1.08
CA ALA A 344 11.12 2.24 -0.89
C ALA A 344 12.59 2.36 -0.46
N TYR A 345 13.37 3.24 -1.10
CA TYR A 345 14.76 3.50 -0.70
C TYR A 345 14.83 4.16 0.68
N ALA A 346 13.94 5.09 0.99
CA ALA A 346 13.88 5.74 2.30
C ALA A 346 13.62 4.74 3.42
N ILE A 347 12.64 3.83 3.24
CA ILE A 347 12.35 2.77 4.20
C ILE A 347 13.57 1.84 4.36
N ALA A 348 14.16 1.40 3.26
CA ALA A 348 15.33 0.51 3.29
C ALA A 348 16.52 1.15 4.02
N SER A 349 16.74 2.45 3.86
CA SER A 349 17.85 3.19 4.47
C SER A 349 17.75 3.33 6.00
N LEU A 350 16.57 3.09 6.58
CA LEU A 350 16.38 3.13 8.03
C LEU A 350 16.99 1.92 8.75
N VAL A 351 17.31 0.88 8.02
CA VAL A 351 18.10 -0.25 8.53
C VAL A 351 19.56 0.06 8.28
N ASP A 352 20.26 0.45 9.33
CA ASP A 352 21.70 0.76 9.28
C ASP A 352 22.48 -0.49 8.83
N ASP A 353 23.52 -0.32 8.01
CA ASP A 353 24.28 -1.44 7.41
C ASP A 353 24.91 -2.37 8.47
N ASP A 354 25.26 -1.86 9.64
CA ASP A 354 25.79 -2.62 10.78
C ASP A 354 24.73 -3.45 11.53
N LYS A 355 23.45 -3.12 11.37
CA LYS A 355 22.30 -3.84 11.94
C LYS A 355 21.62 -4.76 10.93
N LEU A 356 21.92 -4.58 9.66
CA LEU A 356 21.31 -5.35 8.58
C LEU A 356 21.64 -6.83 8.74
N SER A 357 20.61 -7.67 8.85
CA SER A 357 20.76 -9.11 9.06
C SER A 357 19.63 -9.89 8.39
N VAL A 358 19.77 -11.20 8.30
CA VAL A 358 18.74 -12.08 7.70
C VAL A 358 17.37 -11.99 8.41
N ASP A 359 17.36 -11.55 9.66
CA ASP A 359 16.17 -11.37 10.48
C ASP A 359 15.77 -9.89 10.68
N TYR A 360 16.52 -8.94 10.06
CA TYR A 360 16.24 -7.51 10.14
C TYR A 360 16.57 -6.80 8.82
N ILE A 361 15.65 -6.87 7.85
CA ILE A 361 15.76 -6.21 6.53
C ILE A 361 14.83 -5.01 6.36
N LEU A 362 13.92 -4.78 7.31
CA LEU A 362 12.99 -3.66 7.34
C LEU A 362 12.97 -3.04 8.74
N PRO A 363 12.73 -1.72 8.86
CA PRO A 363 12.53 -1.10 10.16
C PRO A 363 11.25 -1.65 10.83
N TYR A 364 11.24 -1.68 12.17
CA TYR A 364 10.02 -1.97 12.92
C TYR A 364 8.98 -0.88 12.70
N ALA A 365 7.70 -1.24 12.69
CA ALA A 365 6.59 -0.31 12.42
C ALA A 365 6.55 0.93 13.35
N PHE A 366 7.08 0.80 14.56
CA PHE A 366 7.14 1.87 15.57
C PHE A 366 8.46 2.66 15.57
N ASP A 367 9.30 2.52 14.54
CA ASP A 367 10.50 3.35 14.39
C ASP A 367 10.06 4.79 14.04
N GLU A 368 10.25 5.72 14.98
CA GLU A 368 9.82 7.11 14.87
C GLU A 368 10.44 7.86 13.68
N ARG A 369 11.55 7.36 13.14
CA ARG A 369 12.25 7.96 11.99
C ARG A 369 11.49 7.76 10.67
N ILE A 370 10.60 6.75 10.58
CA ILE A 370 9.92 6.35 9.35
C ILE A 370 9.17 7.54 8.74
N LYS A 371 8.32 8.19 9.54
CA LYS A 371 7.47 9.28 9.06
C LYS A 371 8.27 10.35 8.32
N ASP A 372 9.23 10.93 8.99
CA ASP A 372 9.95 12.09 8.47
C ASP A 372 10.89 11.70 7.31
N THR A 373 11.53 10.52 7.39
CA THR A 373 12.42 10.03 6.33
C THR A 373 11.65 9.73 5.04
N VAL A 374 10.52 9.03 5.15
CA VAL A 374 9.70 8.70 3.98
C VAL A 374 9.03 9.95 3.42
N ALA A 375 8.45 10.81 4.28
CA ALA A 375 7.80 12.04 3.84
C ALA A 375 8.77 12.96 3.08
N LYS A 376 9.98 13.15 3.62
CA LYS A 376 11.01 13.97 2.94
C LYS A 376 11.37 13.40 1.58
N ALA A 377 11.65 12.10 1.47
CA ALA A 377 12.03 11.48 0.21
C ALA A 377 10.92 11.57 -0.85
N VAL A 378 9.67 11.40 -0.42
CA VAL A 378 8.50 11.52 -1.30
C VAL A 378 8.29 12.96 -1.75
N ALA A 379 8.41 13.94 -0.85
CA ALA A 379 8.31 15.37 -1.18
C ALA A 379 9.40 15.80 -2.17
N ASP A 380 10.66 15.40 -1.92
CA ASP A 380 11.79 15.70 -2.81
C ASP A 380 11.55 15.10 -4.21
N ALA A 381 11.01 13.87 -4.28
CA ALA A 381 10.67 13.24 -5.56
C ALA A 381 9.51 13.95 -6.27
N ALA A 382 8.48 14.38 -5.53
CA ALA A 382 7.35 15.13 -6.09
C ALA A 382 7.79 16.46 -6.72
N VAL A 383 8.71 17.18 -6.06
CA VAL A 383 9.31 18.42 -6.61
C VAL A 383 10.08 18.10 -7.89
N LYS A 384 10.91 17.04 -7.88
CA LYS A 384 11.71 16.62 -9.03
C LYS A 384 10.84 16.20 -10.22
N ASP A 385 9.72 15.57 -9.98
CA ASP A 385 8.77 15.13 -11.00
C ASP A 385 7.86 16.27 -11.50
N GLY A 386 7.93 17.47 -10.90
CA GLY A 386 7.11 18.62 -11.27
C GLY A 386 5.63 18.49 -10.88
N VAL A 387 5.31 17.64 -9.90
CA VAL A 387 3.94 17.44 -9.42
C VAL A 387 3.63 18.16 -8.11
N ALA A 388 4.65 18.74 -7.46
CA ALA A 388 4.50 19.61 -6.29
C ALA A 388 3.90 20.97 -6.67
N ARG A 389 3.13 21.57 -5.75
CA ARG A 389 2.45 22.87 -5.94
C ARG A 389 2.82 23.91 -4.89
N LEU A 390 3.75 23.59 -4.00
CA LEU A 390 4.36 24.49 -3.02
C LEU A 390 5.85 24.60 -3.31
#